data_f400f1777f043776adeeb78928d74a39
#
_entry.id   f400f1777f043776adeeb78928d74a39
#
_cell.length_a   1.000
_cell.length_b   1.000
_cell.length_c   1.000
_cell.angle_alpha   90.00
_cell.angle_beta   90.00
_cell.angle_gamma   90.00
#
_symmetry.space_group_name_H-M   'P 1'
#
loop_
_entity.id
_entity.type
_entity.pdbx_description
1 polymer ?
#
loop_
_entity_poly.entity_id
_entity_poly.type
_entity_poly.pdbx_seq_one_letter_code
_entity_poly.pdbx_strand_id
1 'polypeptide(L)'
;MNPAYDENNVFAQILRGDAPCIKLYEDDQTLAIMDIMPQTHGHVLVIPKEPAITLYDLSEASANACLKTVRLMGRAVEKAMGINGSTLFQHNGRVAGQSVPHFHFHIFPGSLKGLFEHAKRFEDPEVLEENARKIITALETLDC
;
A
#
# COMPACT_ATOMS: atom_id res chain seq x y z
N MET A 1 -13.27 21.81 -0.66
CA MET A 1 -12.57 21.96 -1.95
C MET A 1 -11.28 21.15 -1.89
N ASN A 2 -11.13 20.24 -2.81
CA ASN A 2 -9.92 19.42 -2.84
C ASN A 2 -8.76 20.25 -3.38
N PRO A 3 -7.56 20.16 -2.78
CA PRO A 3 -6.39 20.80 -3.33
C PRO A 3 -6.06 20.19 -4.70
N ALA A 4 -5.35 20.95 -5.53
CA ALA A 4 -4.86 20.43 -6.80
C ALA A 4 -3.92 19.25 -6.55
N TYR A 5 -4.04 18.20 -7.37
CA TYR A 5 -3.17 17.05 -7.27
C TYR A 5 -1.74 17.44 -7.67
N ASP A 6 -0.78 17.07 -6.83
CA ASP A 6 0.64 17.32 -7.07
C ASP A 6 1.27 16.11 -7.76
N GLU A 7 1.59 16.24 -9.04
CA GLU A 7 2.19 15.19 -9.84
C GLU A 7 3.63 14.86 -9.43
N ASN A 8 4.21 15.65 -8.52
CA ASN A 8 5.56 15.40 -7.99
C ASN A 8 5.55 14.59 -6.69
N ASN A 9 4.39 14.13 -6.22
CA ASN A 9 4.37 13.24 -5.06
C ASN A 9 5.07 11.92 -5.42
N VAL A 10 5.62 11.25 -4.40
CA VAL A 10 6.46 10.07 -4.62
C VAL A 10 5.71 8.91 -5.28
N PHE A 11 4.42 8.75 -5.01
CA PHE A 11 3.65 7.66 -5.63
C PHE A 11 3.38 7.94 -7.11
N ALA A 12 3.12 9.18 -7.47
CA ALA A 12 3.02 9.55 -8.89
C ALA A 12 4.33 9.29 -9.62
N GLN A 13 5.46 9.59 -8.98
CA GLN A 13 6.78 9.31 -9.53
C GLN A 13 7.00 7.80 -9.72
N ILE A 14 6.60 6.99 -8.74
CA ILE A 14 6.69 5.52 -8.83
C ILE A 14 5.83 5.02 -10.01
N LEU A 15 4.61 5.50 -10.11
CA LEU A 15 3.68 5.06 -11.16
C LEU A 15 4.19 5.33 -12.57
N ARG A 16 4.92 6.43 -12.79
CA ARG A 16 5.47 6.76 -14.10
C ARG A 16 6.91 6.26 -14.31
N GLY A 17 7.49 5.56 -13.32
CA GLY A 17 8.83 4.99 -13.43
C GLY A 17 9.97 5.90 -13.06
N ASP A 18 9.69 7.07 -12.45
CA ASP A 18 10.73 8.04 -12.07
C ASP A 18 11.30 7.81 -10.67
N ALA A 19 10.70 6.93 -9.88
CA ALA A 19 11.19 6.56 -8.56
C ALA A 19 11.09 5.05 -8.37
N PRO A 20 12.02 4.44 -7.60
CA PRO A 20 12.01 2.99 -7.41
C PRO A 20 10.95 2.56 -6.39
N CYS A 21 10.54 1.29 -6.50
CA CYS A 21 9.68 0.64 -5.51
C CYS A 21 9.96 -0.85 -5.50
N ILE A 22 9.52 -1.54 -4.44
CA ILE A 22 9.50 -3.00 -4.40
C ILE A 22 8.08 -3.43 -4.75
N LYS A 23 7.88 -3.80 -6.01
CA LYS A 23 6.56 -4.14 -6.54
C LYS A 23 6.16 -5.56 -6.16
N LEU A 24 4.92 -5.71 -5.72
CA LEU A 24 4.33 -6.99 -5.36
C LEU A 24 3.31 -7.45 -6.39
N TYR A 25 2.54 -6.52 -6.94
CA TYR A 25 1.43 -6.81 -7.85
C TYR A 25 1.08 -5.55 -8.62
N GLU A 26 0.65 -5.72 -9.85
CA GLU A 26 0.20 -4.60 -10.68
C GLU A 26 -0.86 -5.10 -11.68
N ASP A 27 -1.90 -4.30 -11.86
CA ASP A 27 -2.87 -4.49 -12.93
C ASP A 27 -3.12 -3.15 -13.64
N ASP A 28 -4.13 -3.09 -14.49
CA ASP A 28 -4.41 -1.88 -15.28
C ASP A 28 -4.76 -0.67 -14.42
N GLN A 29 -5.24 -0.88 -13.21
CA GLN A 29 -5.81 0.18 -12.38
C GLN A 29 -5.11 0.38 -11.05
N THR A 30 -4.31 -0.59 -10.60
CA THR A 30 -3.69 -0.54 -9.26
C THR A 30 -2.25 -1.04 -9.29
N LEU A 31 -1.52 -0.62 -8.25
CA LEU A 31 -0.18 -1.08 -7.95
C LEU A 31 -0.07 -1.40 -6.47
N ALA A 32 0.51 -2.53 -6.13
CA ALA A 32 0.81 -2.89 -4.73
C ALA A 32 2.32 -2.96 -4.55
N ILE A 33 2.81 -2.30 -3.51
CA ILE A 33 4.23 -2.18 -3.21
C ILE A 33 4.50 -2.39 -1.72
N MET A 34 5.75 -2.68 -1.38
CA MET A 34 6.18 -2.64 0.02
C MET A 34 6.26 -1.20 0.51
N ASP A 35 5.83 -0.95 1.75
CA ASP A 35 6.13 0.31 2.41
C ASP A 35 7.61 0.26 2.83
N ILE A 36 8.41 1.22 2.35
CA ILE A 36 9.85 1.25 2.65
C ILE A 36 10.17 1.84 4.03
N MET A 37 9.16 2.42 4.69
CA MET A 37 9.23 2.87 6.09
C MET A 37 8.16 2.13 6.90
N PRO A 38 8.25 0.79 6.99
CA PRO A 38 7.14 -0.01 7.51
C PRO A 38 7.01 0.13 9.03
N GLN A 39 5.77 0.00 9.50
CA GLN A 39 5.49 -0.10 10.93
C GLN A 39 5.68 -1.53 11.45
N THR A 40 5.60 -2.49 10.56
CA THR A 40 5.80 -3.89 10.87
C THR A 40 6.27 -4.63 9.60
N HIS A 41 6.84 -5.81 9.77
CA HIS A 41 7.18 -6.66 8.63
C HIS A 41 5.91 -7.04 7.88
N GLY A 42 5.94 -6.91 6.56
CA GLY A 42 4.78 -7.20 5.72
C GLY A 42 3.84 -6.04 5.51
N HIS A 43 4.25 -4.82 5.86
CA HIS A 43 3.46 -3.61 5.61
C HIS A 43 3.44 -3.30 4.12
N VAL A 44 2.26 -3.35 3.53
CA VAL A 44 2.03 -3.21 2.09
C VAL A 44 1.14 -2.01 1.81
N LEU A 45 1.38 -1.37 0.69
CA LEU A 45 0.56 -0.27 0.19
C LEU A 45 -0.13 -0.68 -1.10
N VAL A 46 -1.39 -0.29 -1.25
CA VAL A 46 -2.15 -0.44 -2.50
C VAL A 46 -2.50 0.95 -3.00
N ILE A 47 -2.12 1.24 -4.22
CA ILE A 47 -2.18 2.57 -4.83
C ILE A 47 -2.98 2.49 -6.13
N PRO A 48 -4.00 3.34 -6.35
CA PRO A 48 -4.65 3.43 -7.65
C PRO A 48 -3.75 4.17 -8.64
N LYS A 49 -3.86 3.85 -9.91
CA LYS A 49 -3.15 4.59 -10.97
C LYS A 49 -3.79 5.95 -11.25
N GLU A 50 -5.06 6.11 -10.91
CA GLU A 50 -5.77 7.38 -11.04
C GLU A 50 -5.16 8.42 -10.09
N PRO A 51 -4.90 9.65 -10.56
CA PRO A 51 -4.37 10.72 -9.71
C PRO A 51 -5.47 11.30 -8.82
N ALA A 52 -5.58 10.77 -7.60
CA ALA A 52 -6.51 11.25 -6.58
C ALA A 52 -5.80 11.32 -5.25
N ILE A 53 -6.20 12.27 -4.39
CA ILE A 53 -5.57 12.49 -3.09
C ILE A 53 -6.28 11.67 -2.02
N THR A 54 -7.60 11.76 -1.97
CA THR A 54 -8.43 11.13 -0.92
C THR A 54 -9.45 10.18 -1.53
N LEU A 55 -10.11 9.41 -0.67
CA LEU A 55 -11.23 8.58 -1.10
C LEU A 55 -12.33 9.40 -1.75
N TYR A 56 -12.48 10.65 -1.34
CA TYR A 56 -13.59 11.51 -1.76
C TYR A 56 -13.42 12.08 -3.18
N ASP A 57 -12.19 12.21 -3.66
CA ASP A 57 -11.93 12.61 -5.04
C ASP A 57 -11.56 11.45 -5.97
N LEU A 58 -11.42 10.24 -5.43
CA LEU A 58 -11.19 9.02 -6.20
C LEU A 58 -12.48 8.59 -6.91
N SER A 59 -12.40 8.16 -8.18
CA SER A 59 -13.56 7.65 -8.88
C SER A 59 -14.05 6.33 -8.26
N GLU A 60 -15.33 6.06 -8.42
CA GLU A 60 -15.92 4.81 -7.93
C GLU A 60 -15.25 3.59 -8.58
N ALA A 61 -14.95 3.66 -9.88
CA ALA A 61 -14.28 2.57 -10.59
C ALA A 61 -12.90 2.28 -9.99
N SER A 62 -12.10 3.33 -9.71
CA SER A 62 -10.79 3.16 -9.09
C SER A 62 -10.88 2.71 -7.64
N ALA A 63 -11.88 3.18 -6.90
CA ALA A 63 -12.13 2.72 -5.54
C ALA A 63 -12.42 1.22 -5.51
N ASN A 64 -13.29 0.75 -6.41
CA ASN A 64 -13.60 -0.66 -6.52
C ASN A 64 -12.38 -1.50 -6.93
N ALA A 65 -11.56 -0.99 -7.85
CA ALA A 65 -10.34 -1.65 -8.26
C ALA A 65 -9.34 -1.77 -7.09
N CYS A 66 -9.22 -0.72 -6.28
CA CYS A 66 -8.38 -0.74 -5.08
C CYS A 66 -8.87 -1.79 -4.08
N LEU A 67 -10.17 -1.84 -3.82
CA LEU A 67 -10.72 -2.82 -2.88
C LEU A 67 -10.48 -4.26 -3.35
N LYS A 68 -10.57 -4.52 -4.65
CA LYS A 68 -10.25 -5.83 -5.20
C LYS A 68 -8.80 -6.21 -4.93
N THR A 69 -7.87 -5.28 -5.18
CA THR A 69 -6.45 -5.51 -4.96
C THR A 69 -6.13 -5.62 -3.47
N VAL A 70 -6.77 -4.82 -2.62
CA VAL A 70 -6.61 -4.91 -1.15
C VAL A 70 -7.02 -6.29 -0.65
N ARG A 71 -8.13 -6.84 -1.14
CA ARG A 71 -8.57 -8.19 -0.75
C ARG A 71 -7.52 -9.25 -1.10
N LEU A 72 -6.96 -9.16 -2.29
CA LEU A 72 -5.91 -10.08 -2.74
C LEU A 72 -4.64 -9.91 -1.89
N MET A 73 -4.19 -8.68 -1.72
CA MET A 73 -2.94 -8.40 -1.00
C MET A 73 -3.05 -8.71 0.49
N GLY A 74 -4.20 -8.43 1.10
CA GLY A 74 -4.42 -8.75 2.51
C GLY A 74 -4.31 -10.25 2.78
N ARG A 75 -4.91 -11.07 1.91
CA ARG A 75 -4.80 -12.53 2.01
C ARG A 75 -3.35 -12.99 1.83
N ALA A 76 -2.64 -12.39 0.87
CA ALA A 76 -1.24 -12.72 0.63
C ALA A 76 -0.35 -12.35 1.82
N VAL A 77 -0.57 -11.17 2.40
CA VAL A 77 0.17 -10.70 3.58
C VAL A 77 -0.04 -11.65 4.77
N GLU A 78 -1.28 -12.01 5.06
CA GLU A 78 -1.58 -12.94 6.15
C GLU A 78 -0.90 -14.28 5.94
N LYS A 79 -0.99 -14.80 4.74
CA LYS A 79 -0.37 -16.10 4.42
C LYS A 79 1.15 -16.03 4.50
N ALA A 80 1.76 -15.00 3.90
CA ALA A 80 3.21 -14.87 3.85
C ALA A 80 3.83 -14.68 5.22
N MET A 81 3.17 -13.92 6.08
CA MET A 81 3.70 -13.60 7.41
C MET A 81 3.25 -14.58 8.48
N GLY A 82 2.37 -15.53 8.15
CA GLY A 82 1.90 -16.55 9.09
C GLY A 82 1.05 -15.97 10.24
N ILE A 83 0.36 -14.87 9.99
CA ILE A 83 -0.48 -14.20 10.98
C ILE A 83 -1.91 -14.20 10.47
N ASN A 84 -2.81 -14.79 11.22
CA ASN A 84 -4.21 -14.94 10.82
C ASN A 84 -5.03 -13.72 11.26
N GLY A 85 -4.80 -12.61 10.59
CA GLY A 85 -5.46 -11.34 10.81
C GLY A 85 -4.63 -10.21 10.24
N SER A 86 -5.30 -9.15 9.78
CA SER A 86 -4.63 -7.99 9.21
C SER A 86 -5.42 -6.73 9.54
N THR A 87 -4.71 -5.61 9.52
CA THR A 87 -5.32 -4.29 9.71
C THR A 87 -5.21 -3.52 8.43
N LEU A 88 -6.33 -2.92 8.02
CA LEU A 88 -6.42 -2.07 6.84
C LEU A 88 -6.74 -0.67 7.30
N PHE A 89 -6.03 0.33 6.78
CA PHE A 89 -6.39 1.72 7.03
C PHE A 89 -5.99 2.62 5.88
N GLN A 90 -6.56 3.80 5.86
CA GLN A 90 -6.36 4.79 4.82
C GLN A 90 -6.62 6.16 5.42
N HIS A 91 -5.82 7.15 5.05
CA HIS A 91 -5.95 8.50 5.56
C HIS A 91 -6.45 9.44 4.47
N ASN A 92 -7.37 10.33 4.82
CA ASN A 92 -7.87 11.37 3.91
C ASN A 92 -7.40 12.74 4.39
N GLY A 93 -6.29 13.19 3.83
CA GLY A 93 -5.74 14.50 4.13
C GLY A 93 -4.65 14.50 5.19
N ARG A 94 -3.86 15.54 5.15
CA ARG A 94 -2.71 15.69 6.03
C ARG A 94 -3.11 15.73 7.52
N VAL A 95 -4.22 16.37 7.83
CA VAL A 95 -4.73 16.44 9.21
C VAL A 95 -5.04 15.07 9.79
N ALA A 96 -5.43 14.12 8.93
CA ALA A 96 -5.71 12.75 9.35
C ALA A 96 -4.47 11.85 9.36
N GLY A 97 -3.31 12.36 8.97
CA GLY A 97 -2.07 11.60 8.96
C GLY A 97 -1.58 11.15 7.59
N GLN A 98 -2.22 11.61 6.51
CA GLN A 98 -1.78 11.28 5.16
C GLN A 98 -0.47 12.01 4.83
N SER A 99 0.63 11.26 4.71
CA SER A 99 1.94 11.84 4.45
C SER A 99 2.22 12.03 2.95
N VAL A 100 1.69 11.15 2.09
CA VAL A 100 1.82 11.25 0.64
C VAL A 100 0.46 11.59 0.06
N PRO A 101 0.34 12.72 -0.69
CA PRO A 101 -0.95 13.19 -1.21
C PRO A 101 -1.36 12.47 -2.50
N HIS A 102 -1.38 11.15 -2.44
CA HIS A 102 -1.92 10.24 -3.43
C HIS A 102 -2.61 9.12 -2.68
N PHE A 103 -3.86 8.85 -3.01
CA PHE A 103 -4.68 7.86 -2.31
C PHE A 103 -3.95 6.52 -2.18
N HIS A 104 -3.96 5.93 -0.99
CA HIS A 104 -3.40 4.59 -0.79
C HIS A 104 -3.98 3.92 0.45
N PHE A 105 -4.17 2.60 0.35
CA PHE A 105 -4.46 1.76 1.50
C PHE A 105 -3.17 1.26 2.11
N HIS A 106 -3.17 1.22 3.44
CA HIS A 106 -2.16 0.50 4.21
C HIS A 106 -2.72 -0.87 4.59
N ILE A 107 -1.93 -1.90 4.40
CA ILE A 107 -2.24 -3.26 4.84
C ILE A 107 -1.06 -3.76 5.66
N PHE A 108 -1.32 -4.23 6.87
CA PHE A 108 -0.28 -4.95 7.56
C PHE A 108 -0.83 -6.09 8.42
N PRO A 109 -0.01 -7.15 8.65
CA PRO A 109 -0.45 -8.29 9.44
C PRO A 109 -0.56 -7.89 10.90
N GLY A 110 -1.59 -8.43 11.56
CA GLY A 110 -1.81 -8.19 12.97
C GLY A 110 -2.52 -6.88 13.27
N SER A 111 -2.25 -6.34 14.42
CA SER A 111 -2.99 -5.24 15.03
C SER A 111 -2.16 -3.95 15.05
N LEU A 112 -2.85 -2.81 15.05
CA LEU A 112 -2.24 -1.49 15.28
C LEU A 112 -1.78 -1.30 16.73
N LYS A 113 -2.11 -2.22 17.62
CA LYS A 113 -1.79 -2.08 19.05
C LYS A 113 -0.29 -1.94 19.25
N GLY A 114 0.12 -0.82 19.84
CA GLY A 114 1.53 -0.51 20.03
C GLY A 114 2.22 0.17 18.87
N LEU A 115 1.51 0.41 17.77
CA LEU A 115 2.05 1.09 16.60
C LEU A 115 1.46 2.51 16.53
N PHE A 116 2.19 3.48 17.05
CA PHE A 116 1.67 4.84 17.20
C PHE A 116 2.15 5.82 16.14
N GLU A 117 3.25 5.53 15.48
CA GLU A 117 3.83 6.43 14.50
C GLU A 117 4.22 5.69 13.23
N HIS A 118 3.81 6.25 12.10
CA HIS A 118 4.16 5.76 10.77
C HIS A 118 5.40 6.51 10.25
N ALA A 119 6.16 5.86 9.37
CA ALA A 119 7.31 6.45 8.67
C ALA A 119 8.42 6.95 9.59
N LYS A 120 8.73 6.19 10.62
CA LYS A 120 9.78 6.53 11.57
C LYS A 120 11.18 6.31 11.05
N ARG A 121 11.38 5.23 10.30
CA ARG A 121 12.70 4.87 9.81
C ARG A 121 12.60 3.95 8.59
N PHE A 122 13.63 3.94 7.77
CA PHE A 122 13.76 2.98 6.69
C PHE A 122 14.12 1.61 7.23
N GLU A 123 13.55 0.58 6.62
CA GLU A 123 13.94 -0.80 6.87
C GLU A 123 15.11 -1.18 5.95
N ASP A 124 15.89 -2.18 6.37
CA ASP A 124 16.96 -2.76 5.56
C ASP A 124 16.36 -3.31 4.25
N PRO A 125 16.92 -2.93 3.08
CA PRO A 125 16.45 -3.43 1.79
C PRO A 125 16.40 -4.96 1.68
N GLU A 126 17.34 -5.67 2.29
CA GLU A 126 17.35 -7.13 2.27
C GLU A 126 16.15 -7.71 3.02
N VAL A 127 15.77 -7.11 4.14
CA VAL A 127 14.59 -7.53 4.92
C VAL A 127 13.32 -7.26 4.12
N LEU A 128 13.24 -6.09 3.48
CA LEU A 128 12.09 -5.75 2.63
C LEU A 128 11.95 -6.72 1.47
N GLU A 129 13.04 -7.04 0.79
CA GLU A 129 13.01 -7.96 -0.34
C GLU A 129 12.65 -9.38 0.07
N GLU A 130 13.14 -9.84 1.22
CA GLU A 130 12.77 -11.15 1.75
C GLU A 130 11.27 -11.23 2.03
N ASN A 131 10.73 -10.24 2.70
CA ASN A 131 9.29 -10.20 2.98
C ASN A 131 8.48 -10.07 1.68
N ALA A 132 8.97 -9.30 0.72
CA ALA A 132 8.34 -9.19 -0.61
C ALA A 132 8.28 -10.57 -1.29
N ARG A 133 9.36 -11.35 -1.25
CA ARG A 133 9.36 -12.70 -1.84
C ARG A 133 8.33 -13.60 -1.19
N LYS A 134 8.20 -13.56 0.14
CA LYS A 134 7.19 -14.34 0.86
C LYS A 134 5.78 -13.98 0.41
N ILE A 135 5.53 -12.69 0.24
CA ILE A 135 4.21 -12.18 -0.18
C ILE A 135 3.94 -12.58 -1.64
N ILE A 136 4.90 -12.41 -2.52
CA ILE A 136 4.76 -12.79 -3.94
C ILE A 136 4.51 -14.30 -4.07
N THR A 137 5.25 -15.11 -3.30
CA THR A 137 5.05 -16.56 -3.29
C THR A 137 3.63 -16.91 -2.81
N ALA A 138 3.16 -16.23 -1.78
CA ALA A 138 1.80 -16.43 -1.30
C ALA A 138 0.75 -16.09 -2.37
N LEU A 139 0.98 -15.03 -3.16
CA LEU A 139 0.09 -14.64 -4.25
C LEU A 139 -0.08 -15.77 -5.27
N GLU A 140 0.99 -16.51 -5.58
CA GLU A 140 0.97 -17.60 -6.57
C GLU A 140 0.04 -18.75 -6.15
N THR A 141 -0.22 -18.90 -4.87
CA THR A 141 -1.01 -20.01 -4.32
C THR A 141 -2.41 -19.59 -3.86
N LEU A 142 -2.76 -18.33 -4.03
CA LEU A 142 -4.10 -17.85 -3.70
C LEU A 142 -5.01 -17.93 -4.91
N ASP A 143 -6.23 -18.44 -4.69
CA ASP A 143 -7.27 -18.40 -5.69
C ASP A 143 -7.87 -16.98 -5.73
N CYS A 144 -7.98 -16.44 -6.90
CA CYS A 144 -8.56 -15.11 -7.13
C CYS A 144 -10.08 -15.14 -7.10
#